data_05d3e12f270089f2de106485751d81fb
#
_entry.id   05d3e12f270089f2de106485751d81fb
#
_cell.length_a   1.000
_cell.length_b   1.000
_cell.length_c   1.000
_cell.angle_alpha   90.00
_cell.angle_beta   90.00
_cell.angle_gamma   90.00
#
_symmetry.space_group_name_H-M   'P 1'
#
loop_
_entity.id
_entity.type
_entity.pdbx_description
1 polymer ?
#
loop_
_entity_poly.entity_id
_entity_poly.type
_entity_poly.pdbx_seq_one_letter_code
_entity_poly.pdbx_strand_id
1 'polypeptide(L)'
;STIVLFDGNPFYPTNDYLLKIASTINISVFGTSAKYISHLEHLNVKPNELEFNNLRTILSTGSPLVEENYEYVYKKWSDKVQLSSISGGTDIISCFALGNPIKPVKKGLLQSIGLGMNVKSFDEYGKHNINQKGELVCISPFPSMPVFFLNDNKKEMYKKAYFKEYKNIWRHG
;
A
#
# COMPACT_ATOMS: atom_id res chain seq x y z
N SER A 1 -11.93 -11.83 -11.66
CA SER A 1 -12.21 -10.57 -10.93
C SER A 1 -12.35 -9.44 -11.93
N THR A 2 -13.26 -8.52 -11.68
CA THR A 2 -13.40 -7.28 -12.46
C THR A 2 -12.55 -6.21 -11.82
N ILE A 3 -11.76 -5.48 -12.63
CA ILE A 3 -10.97 -4.33 -12.17
C ILE A 3 -11.64 -3.07 -12.74
N VAL A 4 -11.86 -2.09 -11.88
CA VAL A 4 -12.36 -0.76 -12.26
C VAL A 4 -11.25 0.24 -12.05
N LEU A 5 -10.86 0.93 -13.10
CA LEU A 5 -9.88 2.02 -13.05
C LEU A 5 -10.62 3.35 -13.15
N PHE A 6 -10.28 4.26 -12.26
CA PHE A 6 -10.80 5.62 -12.28
C PHE A 6 -9.69 6.58 -12.73
N ASP A 7 -9.96 7.29 -13.83
CA ASP A 7 -9.07 8.32 -14.36
C ASP A 7 -9.83 9.66 -14.34
N GLY A 8 -9.61 10.43 -13.28
CA GLY A 8 -10.30 11.70 -13.09
C GLY A 8 -10.00 12.33 -11.74
N ASN A 9 -10.62 13.48 -11.47
CA ASN A 9 -10.53 14.12 -10.17
C ASN A 9 -11.51 13.46 -9.19
N PRO A 10 -11.02 12.77 -8.12
CA PRO A 10 -11.87 12.05 -7.19
C PRO A 10 -12.78 12.94 -6.33
N PHE A 11 -12.56 14.27 -6.35
CA PHE A 11 -13.27 15.28 -5.58
C PHE A 11 -14.14 16.21 -6.44
N TYR A 12 -14.34 15.89 -7.73
CA TYR A 12 -15.18 16.68 -8.63
C TYR A 12 -16.25 15.80 -9.30
N PRO A 13 -17.52 16.21 -9.32
CA PRO A 13 -18.07 17.52 -8.92
C PRO A 13 -18.35 17.67 -7.42
N THR A 14 -18.19 16.62 -6.62
CA THR A 14 -18.42 16.63 -5.16
C THR A 14 -17.28 15.95 -4.42
N ASN A 15 -17.06 16.32 -3.15
CA ASN A 15 -15.95 15.77 -2.34
C ASN A 15 -16.01 14.25 -2.12
N ASP A 16 -17.17 13.65 -2.32
CA ASP A 16 -17.43 12.22 -2.19
C ASP A 16 -17.63 11.52 -3.55
N TYR A 17 -17.30 12.18 -4.66
CA TYR A 17 -17.63 11.70 -6.01
C TYR A 17 -17.10 10.29 -6.29
N LEU A 18 -15.81 10.02 -6.02
CA LEU A 18 -15.24 8.69 -6.23
C LEU A 18 -15.91 7.65 -5.33
N LEU A 19 -16.29 8.02 -4.11
CA LEU A 19 -16.99 7.12 -3.20
C LEU A 19 -18.41 6.78 -3.70
N LYS A 20 -19.12 7.74 -4.29
CA LYS A 20 -20.42 7.52 -4.93
C LYS A 20 -20.31 6.53 -6.09
N ILE A 21 -19.31 6.69 -6.94
CA ILE A 21 -19.03 5.72 -8.02
C ILE A 21 -18.79 4.34 -7.42
N ALA A 22 -17.89 4.24 -6.44
CA ALA A 22 -17.52 2.99 -5.80
C ALA A 22 -18.72 2.28 -5.14
N SER A 23 -19.61 3.04 -4.49
CA SER A 23 -20.87 2.55 -3.94
C SER A 23 -21.80 2.04 -5.03
N THR A 24 -22.04 2.83 -6.08
CA THR A 24 -22.95 2.49 -7.19
C THR A 24 -22.54 1.19 -7.90
N ILE A 25 -21.24 0.99 -8.14
CA ILE A 25 -20.73 -0.25 -8.77
C ILE A 25 -20.52 -1.39 -7.76
N ASN A 26 -20.82 -1.13 -6.50
CA ASN A 26 -20.83 -2.12 -5.41
C ASN A 26 -19.52 -2.90 -5.27
N ILE A 27 -18.42 -2.19 -5.16
CA ILE A 27 -17.07 -2.76 -5.08
C ILE A 27 -16.85 -3.61 -3.83
N SER A 28 -15.97 -4.59 -3.91
CA SER A 28 -15.54 -5.41 -2.77
C SER A 28 -14.18 -5.01 -2.20
N VAL A 29 -13.35 -4.35 -3.01
CA VAL A 29 -12.03 -3.85 -2.62
C VAL A 29 -11.88 -2.42 -3.15
N PHE A 30 -11.52 -1.49 -2.29
CA PHE A 30 -11.22 -0.11 -2.64
C PHE A 30 -9.74 0.16 -2.48
N GLY A 31 -9.03 0.35 -3.59
CA GLY A 31 -7.61 0.72 -3.58
C GLY A 31 -7.43 2.23 -3.71
N THR A 32 -6.63 2.83 -2.83
CA THR A 32 -6.41 4.28 -2.83
C THR A 32 -5.06 4.66 -2.22
N SER A 33 -4.81 5.96 -2.05
CA SER A 33 -3.64 6.48 -1.37
C SER A 33 -3.96 6.94 0.06
N ALA A 34 -2.94 6.96 0.91
CA ALA A 34 -3.05 7.55 2.25
C ALA A 34 -3.47 9.03 2.18
N LYS A 35 -2.97 9.77 1.17
CA LYS A 35 -3.35 11.17 0.93
C LYS A 35 -4.83 11.34 0.63
N TYR A 36 -5.43 10.42 -0.12
CA TYR A 36 -6.86 10.48 -0.41
C TYR A 36 -7.69 10.30 0.86
N ILE A 37 -7.35 9.32 1.70
CA ILE A 37 -8.03 9.09 2.99
C ILE A 37 -7.89 10.31 3.90
N SER A 38 -6.69 10.86 4.05
CA SER A 38 -6.45 12.08 4.82
C SER A 38 -7.25 13.27 4.31
N HIS A 39 -7.41 13.38 3.00
CA HIS A 39 -8.18 14.48 2.42
C HIS A 39 -9.69 14.33 2.66
N LEU A 40 -10.22 13.11 2.56
CA LEU A 40 -11.61 12.82 2.94
C LEU A 40 -11.88 13.18 4.42
N GLU A 41 -10.97 12.82 5.31
CA GLU A 41 -11.05 13.16 6.72
C GLU A 41 -11.05 14.67 6.93
N HIS A 42 -10.12 15.40 6.31
CA HIS A 42 -10.01 16.85 6.38
C HIS A 42 -11.29 17.55 5.88
N LEU A 43 -11.90 17.04 4.81
CA LEU A 43 -13.17 17.53 4.29
C LEU A 43 -14.39 17.06 5.08
N ASN A 44 -14.17 16.28 6.14
CA ASN A 44 -15.22 15.68 6.96
C ASN A 44 -16.29 14.91 6.15
N VAL A 45 -15.84 14.23 5.09
CA VAL A 45 -16.68 13.33 4.29
C VAL A 45 -17.11 12.15 5.15
N LYS A 46 -18.35 11.70 5.00
CA LYS A 46 -18.92 10.59 5.76
C LYS A 46 -19.29 9.43 4.84
N PRO A 47 -18.33 8.54 4.53
CA PRO A 47 -18.59 7.43 3.61
C PRO A 47 -19.70 6.48 4.10
N ASN A 48 -19.99 6.43 5.40
CA ASN A 48 -21.08 5.63 5.97
C ASN A 48 -22.49 6.16 5.63
N GLU A 49 -22.60 7.31 5.01
CA GLU A 49 -23.86 7.81 4.42
C GLU A 49 -24.12 7.19 3.04
N LEU A 50 -23.16 6.42 2.48
CA LEU A 50 -23.27 5.69 1.23
C LEU A 50 -23.40 4.17 1.48
N GLU A 51 -24.01 3.47 0.54
CA GLU A 51 -24.19 2.02 0.65
C GLU A 51 -22.98 1.24 0.09
N PHE A 52 -22.25 0.57 0.98
CA PHE A 52 -21.12 -0.30 0.62
C PHE A 52 -21.40 -1.76 1.01
N ASN A 53 -22.38 -2.38 0.37
CA ASN A 53 -22.89 -3.71 0.75
C ASN A 53 -21.86 -4.84 0.60
N ASN A 54 -20.90 -4.70 -0.33
CA ASN A 54 -19.89 -5.72 -0.63
C ASN A 54 -18.46 -5.32 -0.25
N LEU A 55 -18.24 -4.10 0.26
CA LEU A 55 -16.91 -3.64 0.60
C LEU A 55 -16.33 -4.43 1.77
N ARG A 56 -15.21 -5.10 1.54
CA ARG A 56 -14.52 -5.92 2.55
C ARG A 56 -13.15 -5.37 2.90
N THR A 57 -12.50 -4.70 1.95
CA THR A 57 -11.11 -4.26 2.11
C THR A 57 -10.89 -2.87 1.54
N ILE A 58 -10.19 -2.04 2.28
CA ILE A 58 -9.63 -0.76 1.81
C ILE A 58 -8.11 -0.90 1.82
N LEU A 59 -7.49 -0.67 0.66
CA LEU A 59 -6.03 -0.69 0.50
C LEU A 59 -5.51 0.74 0.43
N SER A 60 -4.48 1.05 1.21
CA SER A 60 -3.83 2.35 1.24
C SER A 60 -2.35 2.22 0.94
N THR A 61 -1.85 3.02 -0.01
CA THR A 61 -0.45 3.01 -0.43
C THR A 61 0.08 4.41 -0.77
N GLY A 62 1.33 4.50 -1.22
CA GLY A 62 2.00 5.72 -1.68
C GLY A 62 2.61 6.57 -0.56
N SER A 63 2.20 6.39 0.67
CA SER A 63 2.81 6.94 1.89
C SER A 63 2.29 6.17 3.11
N PRO A 64 2.96 6.26 4.27
CA PRO A 64 2.43 5.68 5.50
C PRO A 64 1.05 6.24 5.84
N LEU A 65 0.14 5.35 6.25
CA LEU A 65 -1.16 5.73 6.76
C LEU A 65 -1.03 6.05 8.25
N VAL A 66 -1.36 7.27 8.63
CA VAL A 66 -1.26 7.74 10.03
C VAL A 66 -2.40 7.21 10.89
N GLU A 67 -2.22 7.15 12.20
CA GLU A 67 -3.17 6.54 13.13
C GLU A 67 -4.56 7.16 13.08
N GLU A 68 -4.65 8.49 12.93
CA GLU A 68 -5.88 9.24 12.82
C GLU A 68 -6.74 8.76 11.63
N ASN A 69 -6.11 8.47 10.50
CA ASN A 69 -6.82 7.95 9.32
C ASN A 69 -7.43 6.56 9.56
N TYR A 70 -6.80 5.70 10.39
CA TYR A 70 -7.45 4.45 10.81
C TYR A 70 -8.71 4.73 11.63
N GLU A 71 -8.64 5.68 12.56
CA GLU A 71 -9.79 6.06 13.36
C GLU A 71 -10.91 6.65 12.51
N TYR A 72 -10.56 7.51 11.53
CA TYR A 72 -11.52 8.05 10.59
C TYR A 72 -12.23 6.93 9.80
N VAL A 73 -11.48 6.00 9.21
CA VAL A 73 -12.08 4.90 8.44
C VAL A 73 -13.02 4.06 9.30
N TYR A 74 -12.60 3.65 10.50
CA TYR A 74 -13.44 2.81 11.36
C TYR A 74 -14.63 3.54 12.00
N LYS A 75 -14.54 4.85 12.19
CA LYS A 75 -15.65 5.66 12.72
C LYS A 75 -16.62 6.18 11.65
N LYS A 76 -16.09 6.53 10.47
CA LYS A 76 -16.83 7.27 9.44
C LYS A 76 -17.08 6.50 8.15
N TRP A 77 -16.45 5.34 7.98
CA TRP A 77 -16.67 4.53 6.80
C TRP A 77 -17.28 3.18 7.16
N SER A 78 -16.53 2.27 7.77
CA SER A 78 -17.06 0.98 8.22
C SER A 78 -16.12 0.34 9.25
N ASP A 79 -16.71 -0.22 10.30
CA ASP A 79 -16.02 -1.02 11.32
C ASP A 79 -15.80 -2.49 10.88
N LYS A 80 -16.38 -2.89 9.74
CA LYS A 80 -16.34 -4.26 9.21
C LYS A 80 -15.29 -4.46 8.11
N VAL A 81 -14.64 -3.41 7.63
CA VAL A 81 -13.64 -3.51 6.56
C VAL A 81 -12.26 -3.83 7.12
N GLN A 82 -11.48 -4.57 6.35
CA GLN A 82 -10.04 -4.68 6.59
C GLN A 82 -9.36 -3.45 5.98
N LEU A 83 -8.85 -2.56 6.80
CA LEU A 83 -8.01 -1.46 6.36
C LEU A 83 -6.56 -1.93 6.29
N SER A 84 -6.01 -1.99 5.10
CA SER A 84 -4.65 -2.47 4.83
C SER A 84 -3.78 -1.34 4.32
N SER A 85 -2.87 -0.85 5.16
CA SER A 85 -1.74 -0.08 4.68
C SER A 85 -0.74 -1.04 4.03
N ILE A 86 -0.26 -0.70 2.84
CA ILE A 86 0.66 -1.54 2.08
C ILE A 86 1.92 -0.78 1.72
N SER A 87 3.04 -1.48 1.71
CA SER A 87 4.34 -0.99 1.25
C SER A 87 4.84 -1.87 0.12
N GLY A 88 5.04 -1.28 -1.03
CA GLY A 88 5.50 -1.97 -2.24
C GLY A 88 6.00 -0.97 -3.27
N GLY A 89 6.15 -1.42 -4.50
CA GLY A 89 6.64 -0.57 -5.58
C GLY A 89 6.08 -0.98 -6.92
N THR A 90 6.01 -0.02 -7.83
CA THR A 90 5.54 -0.24 -9.20
C THR A 90 6.39 -1.29 -9.90
N ASP A 91 7.70 -1.24 -9.76
CA ASP A 91 8.62 -2.15 -10.46
C ASP A 91 8.47 -3.61 -10.03
N ILE A 92 8.06 -3.85 -8.79
CA ILE A 92 7.87 -5.22 -8.30
C ILE A 92 6.46 -5.76 -8.52
N ILE A 93 5.50 -4.90 -8.90
CA ILE A 93 4.07 -5.25 -9.07
C ILE A 93 3.54 -6.06 -7.87
N SER A 94 4.01 -5.74 -6.69
CA SER A 94 3.72 -6.48 -5.44
C SER A 94 3.99 -5.59 -4.23
N CYS A 95 3.86 -6.20 -3.04
CA CYS A 95 4.10 -5.53 -1.79
C CYS A 95 5.13 -6.28 -0.94
N PHE A 96 6.08 -5.55 -0.37
CA PHE A 96 6.97 -6.09 0.66
C PHE A 96 6.26 -6.33 1.98
N ALA A 97 5.29 -5.46 2.30
CA ALA A 97 4.41 -5.63 3.45
C ALA A 97 2.99 -5.21 3.08
N LEU A 98 2.01 -5.94 3.61
CA LEU A 98 0.61 -5.80 3.20
C LEU A 98 -0.36 -6.28 4.30
N GLY A 99 -1.66 -6.13 4.03
CA GLY A 99 -2.73 -6.63 4.88
C GLY A 99 -2.76 -8.15 4.99
N ASN A 100 -3.31 -8.63 6.09
CA ASN A 100 -3.48 -10.07 6.34
C ASN A 100 -4.88 -10.32 6.94
N PRO A 101 -5.77 -11.05 6.24
CA PRO A 101 -7.16 -11.21 6.67
C PRO A 101 -7.35 -12.02 7.96
N ILE A 102 -6.34 -12.77 8.38
CA ILE A 102 -6.38 -13.57 9.61
C ILE A 102 -5.69 -12.91 10.81
N LYS A 103 -5.19 -11.68 10.63
CA LYS A 103 -4.55 -10.92 11.70
C LYS A 103 -5.34 -9.64 12.02
N PRO A 104 -5.34 -9.19 13.27
CA PRO A 104 -5.96 -7.92 13.61
C PRO A 104 -5.25 -6.75 12.93
N VAL A 105 -6.01 -5.75 12.53
CA VAL A 105 -5.48 -4.47 12.09
C VAL A 105 -5.05 -3.66 13.31
N LYS A 106 -3.81 -3.20 13.31
CA LYS A 106 -3.29 -2.28 14.32
C LYS A 106 -2.98 -0.95 13.65
N LYS A 107 -3.51 0.14 14.20
CA LYS A 107 -3.30 1.49 13.65
C LYS A 107 -1.79 1.82 13.60
N GLY A 108 -1.40 2.48 12.52
CA GLY A 108 -0.01 2.86 12.27
C GLY A 108 0.94 1.71 11.88
N LEU A 109 0.46 0.45 11.78
CA LEU A 109 1.30 -0.71 11.48
C LEU A 109 0.87 -1.41 10.18
N LEU A 110 1.88 -1.98 9.50
CA LEU A 110 1.68 -2.96 8.42
C LEU A 110 1.49 -4.34 9.05
N GLN A 111 0.51 -5.12 8.57
CA GLN A 111 0.12 -6.36 9.25
C GLN A 111 1.08 -7.52 9.05
N SER A 112 1.64 -7.67 7.86
CA SER A 112 2.47 -8.83 7.50
C SER A 112 3.45 -8.52 6.40
N ILE A 113 4.55 -9.26 6.38
CA ILE A 113 5.43 -9.38 5.22
C ILE A 113 4.68 -10.11 4.10
N GLY A 114 4.88 -9.69 2.86
CA GLY A 114 4.30 -10.29 1.66
C GLY A 114 4.73 -11.75 1.47
N LEU A 115 3.85 -12.58 0.93
CA LEU A 115 4.16 -13.96 0.64
C LEU A 115 5.29 -14.04 -0.41
N GLY A 116 6.30 -14.88 -0.15
CA GLY A 116 7.46 -15.02 -1.02
C GLY A 116 8.51 -13.91 -0.85
N MET A 117 8.30 -12.95 0.06
CA MET A 117 9.21 -11.85 0.34
C MET A 117 10.03 -12.12 1.61
N ASN A 118 11.36 -12.05 1.51
CA ASN A 118 12.25 -12.16 2.67
C ASN A 118 12.72 -10.76 3.09
N VAL A 119 11.81 -10.00 3.67
CA VAL A 119 12.01 -8.60 4.03
C VAL A 119 12.73 -8.47 5.36
N LYS A 120 13.69 -7.56 5.41
CA LYS A 120 14.43 -7.19 6.62
C LYS A 120 14.54 -5.66 6.73
N SER A 121 14.84 -5.20 7.93
CA SER A 121 15.33 -3.85 8.20
C SER A 121 16.84 -3.91 8.44
N PHE A 122 17.61 -3.10 7.71
CA PHE A 122 19.05 -2.99 7.90
C PHE A 122 19.41 -1.65 8.52
N ASP A 123 20.36 -1.67 9.44
CA ASP A 123 20.97 -0.47 10.00
C ASP A 123 21.95 0.18 9.01
N GLU A 124 22.59 1.26 9.42
CA GLU A 124 23.58 1.98 8.62
C GLU A 124 24.84 1.16 8.26
N TYR A 125 25.08 0.07 8.98
CA TYR A 125 26.19 -0.87 8.73
C TYR A 125 25.77 -2.06 7.87
N GLY A 126 24.52 -2.09 7.39
CA GLY A 126 23.96 -3.21 6.59
C GLY A 126 23.66 -4.45 7.40
N LYS A 127 23.50 -4.34 8.72
CA LYS A 127 23.14 -5.45 9.61
C LYS A 127 21.64 -5.43 9.89
N HIS A 128 21.06 -6.64 9.97
CA HIS A 128 19.66 -6.78 10.33
C HIS A 128 19.41 -6.24 11.75
N ASN A 129 18.42 -5.37 11.87
CA ASN A 129 17.94 -4.85 13.14
C ASN A 129 16.45 -5.17 13.35
N ILE A 130 16.01 -5.08 14.61
CA ILE A 130 14.61 -5.27 15.03
C ILE A 130 14.25 -4.13 15.98
N ASN A 131 13.02 -3.62 15.86
CA ASN A 131 12.50 -2.52 16.69
C ASN A 131 13.29 -1.20 16.58
N GLN A 132 13.99 -1.01 15.48
CA GLN A 132 14.74 0.21 15.17
C GLN A 132 14.45 0.64 13.74
N LYS A 133 14.61 1.93 13.46
CA LYS A 133 14.56 2.44 12.09
C LYS A 133 15.71 1.84 11.28
N GLY A 134 15.43 1.55 10.02
CA GLY A 134 16.43 1.04 9.11
C GLY A 134 15.93 1.03 7.67
N GLU A 135 16.81 0.62 6.77
CA GLU A 135 16.53 0.50 5.35
C GLU A 135 15.73 -0.77 5.07
N LEU A 136 14.63 -0.66 4.33
CA LEU A 136 13.85 -1.81 3.90
C LEU A 136 14.58 -2.55 2.78
N VAL A 137 14.92 -3.81 3.04
CA VAL A 137 15.60 -4.68 2.07
C VAL A 137 14.86 -6.00 1.90
N CYS A 138 14.97 -6.58 0.70
CA CYS A 138 14.57 -7.96 0.45
C CYS A 138 15.83 -8.79 0.17
N ILE A 139 16.15 -9.69 1.08
CA ILE A 139 17.45 -10.40 1.08
C ILE A 139 17.48 -11.66 0.21
N SER A 140 16.34 -12.02 -0.37
CA SER A 140 16.23 -13.15 -1.29
C SER A 140 15.52 -12.72 -2.57
N PRO A 141 15.78 -13.36 -3.72
CA PRO A 141 14.94 -13.18 -4.89
C PRO A 141 13.48 -13.46 -4.59
N PHE A 142 12.58 -12.76 -5.23
CA PHE A 142 11.13 -12.89 -5.05
C PHE A 142 10.40 -13.03 -6.38
N PRO A 143 9.19 -13.61 -6.41
CA PRO A 143 8.53 -14.03 -7.66
C PRO A 143 8.31 -12.92 -8.68
N SER A 144 8.02 -11.68 -8.23
CA SER A 144 7.75 -10.53 -9.10
C SER A 144 8.95 -9.60 -9.28
N MET A 145 10.16 -10.04 -8.89
CA MET A 145 11.38 -9.25 -9.07
C MET A 145 11.63 -9.02 -10.57
N PRO A 146 11.82 -7.75 -11.01
CA PRO A 146 12.13 -7.46 -12.40
C PRO A 146 13.40 -8.19 -12.87
N VAL A 147 13.39 -8.64 -14.10
CA VAL A 147 14.54 -9.31 -14.72
C VAL A 147 15.53 -8.29 -15.27
N PHE A 148 15.03 -7.17 -15.78
CA PHE A 148 15.79 -6.03 -16.33
C PHE A 148 14.86 -4.85 -16.53
N PHE A 149 15.41 -3.66 -16.79
CA PHE A 149 14.67 -2.50 -17.25
C PHE A 149 14.65 -2.41 -18.78
N LEU A 150 13.58 -1.90 -19.35
CA LEU A 150 13.51 -1.64 -20.78
C LEU A 150 14.65 -0.70 -21.19
N ASN A 151 15.32 -1.02 -22.30
CA ASN A 151 16.49 -0.29 -22.82
C ASN A 151 17.73 -0.29 -21.91
N ASP A 152 17.81 -1.19 -20.93
CA ASP A 152 18.97 -1.38 -20.04
C ASP A 152 19.68 -2.72 -20.32
N ASN A 153 20.21 -2.87 -21.53
CA ASN A 153 20.81 -4.14 -22.02
C ASN A 153 21.91 -4.69 -21.12
N LYS A 154 22.67 -3.83 -20.45
CA LYS A 154 23.74 -4.20 -19.52
C LYS A 154 23.28 -4.32 -18.08
N LYS A 155 22.01 -4.03 -17.80
CA LYS A 155 21.41 -4.00 -16.46
C LYS A 155 22.12 -3.02 -15.51
N GLU A 156 22.72 -1.96 -16.03
CA GLU A 156 23.44 -0.97 -15.22
C GLU A 156 22.49 -0.10 -14.42
N MET A 157 21.40 0.39 -15.05
CA MET A 157 20.37 1.18 -14.36
C MET A 157 19.65 0.34 -13.30
N TYR A 158 19.28 -0.89 -13.65
CA TYR A 158 18.64 -1.83 -12.73
C TYR A 158 19.52 -2.14 -11.51
N LYS A 159 20.79 -2.46 -11.72
CA LYS A 159 21.74 -2.71 -10.63
C LYS A 159 21.99 -1.48 -9.79
N LYS A 160 22.09 -0.30 -10.42
CA LYS A 160 22.28 0.97 -9.72
C LYS A 160 21.06 1.31 -8.83
N ALA A 161 19.86 1.06 -9.32
CA ALA A 161 18.63 1.37 -8.60
C ALA A 161 18.47 0.55 -7.31
N TYR A 162 18.72 -0.77 -7.38
CA TYR A 162 18.33 -1.66 -6.29
C TYR A 162 19.47 -2.44 -5.62
N PHE A 163 20.66 -2.55 -6.25
CA PHE A 163 21.75 -3.40 -5.77
C PHE A 163 23.07 -2.68 -5.56
N LYS A 164 23.08 -1.35 -5.66
CA LYS A 164 24.30 -0.56 -5.51
C LYS A 164 24.83 -0.61 -4.07
N GLU A 165 23.95 -0.50 -3.09
CA GLU A 165 24.32 -0.40 -1.67
C GLU A 165 24.66 -1.77 -1.07
N TYR A 166 23.89 -2.79 -1.45
CA TYR A 166 24.06 -4.15 -0.93
C TYR A 166 24.15 -5.14 -2.07
N LYS A 167 25.27 -5.84 -2.16
CA LYS A 167 25.49 -6.83 -3.22
C LYS A 167 24.45 -7.96 -3.15
N ASN A 168 23.69 -8.16 -4.23
CA ASN A 168 22.64 -9.18 -4.37
C ASN A 168 21.46 -9.04 -3.38
N ILE A 169 21.31 -7.92 -2.75
CA ILE A 169 20.19 -7.63 -1.85
C ILE A 169 19.42 -6.44 -2.43
N TRP A 170 18.12 -6.61 -2.60
CA TRP A 170 17.25 -5.56 -3.08
C TRP A 170 17.07 -4.51 -1.98
N ARG A 171 17.49 -3.30 -2.24
CA ARG A 171 17.17 -2.12 -1.44
C ARG A 171 15.96 -1.43 -2.03
N HIS A 172 14.96 -1.16 -1.20
CA HIS A 172 13.74 -0.54 -1.75
C HIS A 172 13.90 0.97 -1.99
N GLY A 173 14.62 1.69 -1.13
CA GLY A 173 14.90 3.12 -1.27
C GLY A 173 13.80 4.02 -0.71
#